data_2bf6e383ea51e881d27c3f26804a5ca5
#
_entry.id   2bf6e383ea51e881d27c3f26804a5ca5
#
_cell.length_a   1.000
_cell.length_b   1.000
_cell.length_c   1.000
_cell.angle_alpha   90.00
_cell.angle_beta   90.00
_cell.angle_gamma   90.00
#
_symmetry.space_group_name_H-M   'P 1'
#
loop_
_entity.id
_entity.type
_entity.pdbx_description
1 polymer ?
#
loop_
_entity_poly.entity_id
_entity_poly.type
_entity_poly.pdbx_seq_one_letter_code
_entity_poly.pdbx_strand_id
1 'polypeptide(L)'
;MIAEHPRQFGRDHTVFNPWHYVPLLERKPGALRNGAPFKDWGLPRPIEQVKKQLLKRKGGDKECVAILTAIRQYSMEAVEVACELALADKTVSKDVILNILNRLRQEHQPDPIVTPLSLTLAEEPTTDCAYYNRLLQEMHHVSQPTM
;
A
#
# COMPACT_ATOMS: atom_id res chain seq x y z
N MET A 1 24.50 12.71 14.54
CA MET A 1 24.10 11.79 15.64
C MET A 1 23.50 10.57 14.97
N ILE A 2 24.01 9.36 15.25
CA ILE A 2 23.57 8.13 14.55
C ILE A 2 22.49 7.40 15.37
N ALA A 3 22.64 7.32 16.67
CA ALA A 3 21.67 6.76 17.58
C ALA A 3 21.94 7.24 19.01
N GLU A 4 20.89 7.34 19.80
CA GLU A 4 20.94 7.67 21.22
C GLU A 4 20.16 6.61 21.99
N HIS A 5 20.78 6.04 23.03
CA HIS A 5 20.16 5.02 23.88
C HIS A 5 20.34 5.41 25.35
N PRO A 6 19.31 5.23 26.19
CA PRO A 6 19.44 5.43 27.61
C PRO A 6 20.41 4.37 28.19
N ARG A 7 21.29 4.83 29.09
CA ARG A 7 22.21 3.92 29.79
C ARG A 7 21.43 3.01 30.72
N GLN A 8 21.58 1.71 30.52
CA GLN A 8 21.02 0.69 31.40
C GLN A 8 22.06 0.26 32.45
N PHE A 9 21.62 0.23 33.69
CA PHE A 9 22.44 -0.26 34.81
C PHE A 9 21.99 -1.69 35.15
N GLY A 10 22.76 -2.68 34.78
CA GLY A 10 22.46 -4.09 34.98
C GLY A 10 23.28 -4.98 34.05
N ARG A 11 23.24 -6.29 34.26
CA ARG A 11 23.87 -7.29 33.41
C ARG A 11 22.80 -7.88 32.47
N ASP A 12 23.19 -8.24 31.26
CA ASP A 12 22.39 -8.99 30.29
C ASP A 12 21.14 -8.26 29.75
N HIS A 13 21.12 -6.92 29.81
CA HIS A 13 20.08 -6.12 29.17
C HIS A 13 20.51 -5.69 27.76
N THR A 14 19.77 -6.11 26.75
CA THR A 14 19.95 -5.64 25.38
C THR A 14 18.80 -4.70 25.02
N VAL A 15 19.13 -3.45 24.71
CA VAL A 15 18.14 -2.44 24.27
C VAL A 15 18.09 -2.42 22.75
N PHE A 16 16.97 -2.78 22.20
CA PHE A 16 16.72 -2.72 20.75
C PHE A 16 15.85 -1.51 20.42
N ASN A 17 16.22 -0.78 19.37
CA ASN A 17 15.29 0.14 18.72
C ASN A 17 14.78 -0.55 17.43
N PRO A 18 13.51 -1.00 17.40
CA PRO A 18 12.97 -1.75 16.26
C PRO A 18 13.05 -1.00 14.94
N TRP A 19 12.98 0.34 14.97
CA TRP A 19 13.03 1.19 13.78
C TRP A 19 14.34 1.09 13.01
N HIS A 20 15.46 0.80 13.69
CA HIS A 20 16.75 0.59 13.03
C HIS A 20 16.76 -0.69 12.17
N TYR A 21 15.88 -1.63 12.48
CA TYR A 21 15.81 -2.93 11.82
C TYR A 21 14.73 -3.02 10.73
N VAL A 22 13.86 -2.01 10.60
CA VAL A 22 12.81 -1.98 9.56
C VAL A 22 13.36 -2.21 8.15
N PRO A 23 14.49 -1.57 7.73
CA PRO A 23 15.06 -1.83 6.40
C PRO A 23 15.53 -3.28 6.19
N LEU A 24 15.90 -3.97 7.26
CA LEU A 24 16.31 -5.38 7.19
C LEU A 24 15.10 -6.31 7.02
N LEU A 25 13.92 -5.91 7.49
CA LEU A 25 12.67 -6.66 7.31
C LEU A 25 12.27 -6.81 5.85
N GLU A 26 12.63 -5.86 4.98
CA GLU A 26 12.37 -5.96 3.55
C GLU A 26 13.07 -7.18 2.93
N ARG A 27 14.26 -7.50 3.42
CA ARG A 27 15.03 -8.69 2.98
C ARG A 27 14.60 -9.96 3.69
N LYS A 28 14.17 -9.86 4.97
CA LYS A 28 13.79 -11.00 5.80
C LYS A 28 12.47 -10.73 6.54
N PRO A 29 11.31 -10.70 5.84
CA PRO A 29 10.01 -10.37 6.44
C PRO A 29 9.61 -11.27 7.60
N GLY A 30 9.98 -12.54 7.55
CA GLY A 30 9.70 -13.51 8.61
C GLY A 30 10.34 -13.17 9.97
N ALA A 31 11.38 -12.32 9.99
CA ALA A 31 11.98 -11.86 11.25
C ALA A 31 11.01 -11.02 12.10
N LEU A 32 9.96 -10.46 11.49
CA LEU A 32 8.93 -9.71 12.21
C LEU A 32 8.17 -10.57 13.23
N ARG A 33 8.07 -11.89 13.01
CA ARG A 33 7.39 -12.82 13.93
C ARG A 33 8.21 -13.15 15.18
N ASN A 34 9.50 -13.41 14.96
CA ASN A 34 10.34 -14.06 15.98
C ASN A 34 11.58 -13.24 16.35
N GLY A 35 11.87 -12.16 15.64
CA GLY A 35 13.03 -11.32 15.90
C GLY A 35 12.94 -10.62 17.26
N ALA A 36 13.98 -10.72 18.07
CA ALA A 36 14.04 -10.11 19.40
C ALA A 36 13.66 -8.61 19.40
N PRO A 37 14.10 -7.77 18.42
CA PRO A 37 13.75 -6.36 18.40
C PRO A 37 12.24 -6.08 18.22
N PHE A 38 11.45 -7.05 17.74
CA PHE A 38 10.05 -6.86 17.36
C PHE A 38 9.04 -7.49 18.33
N LYS A 39 9.52 -8.20 19.35
CA LYS A 39 8.64 -8.87 20.34
C LYS A 39 7.86 -7.87 21.17
N ASP A 40 8.58 -6.88 21.72
CA ASP A 40 8.03 -5.87 22.63
C ASP A 40 7.93 -4.50 21.95
N TRP A 41 7.63 -4.50 20.65
CA TRP A 41 7.51 -3.26 19.89
C TRP A 41 6.19 -2.57 20.20
N GLY A 42 6.25 -1.46 20.92
CA GLY A 42 5.09 -0.62 21.28
C GLY A 42 4.55 0.12 20.06
N LEU A 43 3.83 -0.59 19.20
CA LEU A 43 3.12 0.02 18.07
C LEU A 43 1.75 0.56 18.52
N PRO A 44 1.21 1.62 17.87
CA PRO A 44 -0.17 2.04 18.06
C PRO A 44 -1.14 0.87 17.87
N ARG A 45 -2.23 0.89 18.66
CA ARG A 45 -3.22 -0.21 18.69
C ARG A 45 -3.74 -0.63 17.30
N PRO A 46 -4.12 0.30 16.40
CA PRO A 46 -4.62 -0.08 15.07
C PRO A 46 -3.58 -0.83 14.26
N ILE A 47 -2.33 -0.36 14.27
CA ILE A 47 -1.22 -0.99 13.54
C ILE A 47 -0.94 -2.39 14.12
N GLU A 48 -1.00 -2.54 15.44
CA GLU A 48 -0.82 -3.83 16.08
C GLU A 48 -1.93 -4.82 15.74
N GLN A 49 -3.18 -4.37 15.66
CA GLN A 49 -4.33 -5.20 15.25
C GLN A 49 -4.19 -5.65 13.80
N VAL A 50 -3.83 -4.74 12.89
CA VAL A 50 -3.53 -5.05 11.48
C VAL A 50 -2.40 -6.08 11.40
N LYS A 51 -1.29 -5.86 12.12
CA LYS A 51 -0.17 -6.81 12.21
C LYS A 51 -0.66 -8.19 12.65
N LYS A 52 -1.44 -8.30 13.72
CA LYS A 52 -1.97 -9.57 14.20
C LYS A 52 -2.87 -10.28 13.18
N GLN A 53 -3.68 -9.54 12.43
CA GLN A 53 -4.52 -10.11 11.38
C GLN A 53 -3.72 -10.59 10.17
N LEU A 54 -2.78 -9.78 9.68
CA LEU A 54 -1.95 -10.11 8.54
C LEU A 54 -1.05 -11.32 8.82
N LEU A 55 -0.43 -11.38 9.99
CA LEU A 55 0.45 -12.50 10.36
C LEU A 55 -0.25 -13.86 10.46
N LYS A 56 -1.59 -13.90 10.51
CA LYS A 56 -2.35 -15.16 10.41
C LYS A 56 -2.39 -15.74 8.99
N ARG A 57 -2.11 -14.91 7.97
CA ARG A 57 -2.15 -15.31 6.56
C ARG A 57 -0.77 -15.70 6.05
N LYS A 58 -0.74 -16.60 5.06
CA LYS A 58 0.50 -16.90 4.34
C LYS A 58 0.90 -15.66 3.53
N GLY A 59 2.15 -15.21 3.71
CA GLY A 59 2.65 -14.00 3.04
C GLY A 59 2.33 -12.67 3.74
N GLY A 60 1.52 -12.68 4.81
CA GLY A 60 1.17 -11.49 5.58
C GLY A 60 2.37 -10.78 6.22
N ASP A 61 3.49 -11.48 6.39
CA ASP A 61 4.75 -10.87 6.84
C ASP A 61 5.23 -9.79 5.87
N LYS A 62 5.19 -10.06 4.55
CA LYS A 62 5.58 -9.11 3.51
C LYS A 62 4.64 -7.91 3.46
N GLU A 63 3.33 -8.16 3.60
CA GLU A 63 2.33 -7.10 3.64
C GLU A 63 2.54 -6.18 4.85
N CYS A 64 2.76 -6.78 6.02
CA CYS A 64 3.00 -6.04 7.25
C CYS A 64 4.28 -5.19 7.16
N VAL A 65 5.37 -5.75 6.62
CA VAL A 65 6.62 -5.00 6.41
C VAL A 65 6.41 -3.82 5.47
N ALA A 66 5.64 -3.97 4.39
CA ALA A 66 5.34 -2.87 3.47
C ALA A 66 4.59 -1.72 4.17
N ILE A 67 3.63 -2.04 5.05
CA ILE A 67 2.91 -1.04 5.86
C ILE A 67 3.86 -0.33 6.84
N LEU A 68 4.74 -1.07 7.51
CA LEU A 68 5.73 -0.49 8.42
C LEU A 68 6.75 0.39 7.68
N THR A 69 7.14 0.00 6.48
CA THR A 69 8.02 0.83 5.63
C THR A 69 7.31 2.11 5.18
N ALA A 70 5.99 2.06 4.94
CA ALA A 70 5.20 3.23 4.56
C ALA A 70 5.21 4.33 5.65
N ILE A 71 5.41 3.99 6.92
CA ILE A 71 5.54 4.97 8.02
C ILE A 71 6.66 5.97 7.74
N ARG A 72 7.72 5.55 7.04
CA ARG A 72 8.84 6.45 6.68
C ARG A 72 8.46 7.49 5.63
N GLN A 73 7.43 7.24 4.85
CA GLN A 73 6.97 8.12 3.75
C GLN A 73 5.78 8.99 4.15
N TYR A 74 4.88 8.44 4.98
CA TYR A 74 3.60 9.06 5.29
C TYR A 74 3.48 9.62 6.71
N SER A 75 4.22 9.21 7.66
CA SER A 75 4.17 9.41 9.11
C SER A 75 3.44 8.28 9.85
N MET A 76 3.70 8.19 11.14
CA MET A 76 3.07 7.20 12.03
C MET A 76 1.57 7.43 12.14
N GLU A 77 1.16 8.68 12.34
CA GLU A 77 -0.23 9.09 12.53
C GLU A 77 -1.09 8.79 11.30
N ALA A 78 -0.57 9.11 10.09
CA ALA A 78 -1.28 8.80 8.85
C ALA A 78 -1.49 7.30 8.67
N VAL A 79 -0.48 6.48 8.99
CA VAL A 79 -0.58 5.02 8.90
C VAL A 79 -1.52 4.48 9.97
N GLU A 80 -1.56 5.06 11.17
CA GLU A 80 -2.51 4.71 12.21
C GLU A 80 -3.95 4.93 11.76
N VAL A 81 -4.27 6.12 11.24
CA VAL A 81 -5.60 6.44 10.70
C VAL A 81 -5.98 5.51 9.54
N ALA A 82 -5.04 5.24 8.62
CA ALA A 82 -5.30 4.32 7.52
C ALA A 82 -5.59 2.89 8.00
N CYS A 83 -4.90 2.44 9.04
CA CYS A 83 -5.16 1.14 9.66
C CYS A 83 -6.52 1.10 10.36
N GLU A 84 -6.94 2.17 11.05
CA GLU A 84 -8.26 2.29 11.66
C GLU A 84 -9.37 2.17 10.62
N LEU A 85 -9.27 2.91 9.52
CA LEU A 85 -10.24 2.86 8.43
C LEU A 85 -10.32 1.45 7.80
N ALA A 86 -9.17 0.82 7.53
CA ALA A 86 -9.13 -0.53 6.99
C ALA A 86 -9.73 -1.58 7.94
N LEU A 87 -9.57 -1.39 9.26
CA LEU A 87 -10.18 -2.24 10.28
C LEU A 87 -11.70 -2.03 10.36
N ALA A 88 -12.17 -0.78 10.28
CA ALA A 88 -13.60 -0.44 10.26
C ALA A 88 -14.30 -1.08 9.06
N ASP A 89 -13.68 -1.03 7.88
CA ASP A 89 -14.17 -1.63 6.64
C ASP A 89 -14.00 -3.17 6.60
N LYS A 90 -13.41 -3.76 7.64
CA LYS A 90 -13.09 -5.20 7.72
C LYS A 90 -12.24 -5.72 6.55
N THR A 91 -11.58 -4.84 5.82
CA THR A 91 -10.77 -5.15 4.64
C THR A 91 -9.30 -4.84 4.90
N VAL A 92 -8.64 -5.73 5.64
CA VAL A 92 -7.25 -5.55 6.03
C VAL A 92 -6.33 -6.17 4.98
N SER A 93 -5.72 -5.35 4.14
CA SER A 93 -4.65 -5.73 3.21
C SER A 93 -3.67 -4.57 3.01
N LYS A 94 -2.48 -4.90 2.56
CA LYS A 94 -1.45 -3.91 2.20
C LYS A 94 -2.00 -2.90 1.19
N ASP A 95 -2.66 -3.37 0.15
CA ASP A 95 -3.09 -2.53 -0.98
C ASP A 95 -4.20 -1.55 -0.56
N VAL A 96 -5.13 -1.99 0.29
CA VAL A 96 -6.18 -1.11 0.85
C VAL A 96 -5.55 -0.01 1.71
N ILE A 97 -4.64 -0.36 2.60
CA ILE A 97 -3.99 0.61 3.50
C ILE A 97 -3.16 1.62 2.70
N LEU A 98 -2.39 1.17 1.70
CA LEU A 98 -1.62 2.07 0.85
C LEU A 98 -2.51 2.97 -0.02
N ASN A 99 -3.66 2.48 -0.49
CA ASN A 99 -4.64 3.30 -1.19
C ASN A 99 -5.23 4.39 -0.29
N ILE A 100 -5.60 4.03 0.94
CA ILE A 100 -6.09 5.02 1.92
C ILE A 100 -5.02 6.08 2.18
N LEU A 101 -3.76 5.68 2.38
CA LEU A 101 -2.63 6.61 2.57
C LEU A 101 -2.44 7.55 1.39
N ASN A 102 -2.52 7.03 0.16
CA ASN A 102 -2.44 7.85 -1.05
C ASN A 102 -3.59 8.87 -1.11
N ARG A 103 -4.81 8.46 -0.75
CA ARG A 103 -5.98 9.37 -0.70
C ARG A 103 -5.81 10.44 0.36
N LEU A 104 -5.33 10.09 1.56
CA LEU A 104 -5.05 11.05 2.64
C LEU A 104 -3.97 12.05 2.26
N ARG A 105 -3.00 11.64 1.43
CA ARG A 105 -1.96 12.53 0.91
C ARG A 105 -2.46 13.46 -0.20
N GLN A 106 -3.47 13.05 -0.96
CA GLN A 106 -4.09 13.85 -2.01
C GLN A 106 -5.09 14.84 -1.39
N GLU A 107 -4.61 15.75 -0.55
CA GLU A 107 -5.43 16.81 0.06
C GLU A 107 -5.98 17.82 -0.95
N HIS A 108 -5.53 17.78 -2.19
CA HIS A 108 -5.94 18.71 -3.24
C HIS A 108 -6.41 17.93 -4.44
N GLN A 109 -7.74 17.87 -4.65
CA GLN A 109 -8.24 17.61 -6.00
C GLN A 109 -7.74 18.77 -6.85
N PRO A 110 -6.98 18.51 -7.94
CA PRO A 110 -6.59 19.58 -8.83
C PRO A 110 -7.86 20.28 -9.31
N ASP A 111 -7.84 21.63 -9.34
CA ASP A 111 -8.96 22.40 -9.85
C ASP A 111 -9.33 21.87 -11.25
N PRO A 112 -10.64 21.75 -11.54
CA PRO A 112 -11.07 21.25 -12.84
C PRO A 112 -10.46 22.14 -13.94
N ILE A 113 -9.74 21.50 -14.85
CA ILE A 113 -9.12 22.20 -15.97
C ILE A 113 -10.24 22.77 -16.83
N VAL A 114 -10.37 24.09 -16.86
CA VAL A 114 -11.30 24.76 -17.76
C VAL A 114 -10.72 24.69 -19.16
N THR A 115 -11.28 23.82 -19.99
CA THR A 115 -10.85 23.66 -21.37
C THR A 115 -11.29 24.90 -22.18
N PRO A 116 -10.38 25.62 -22.87
CA PRO A 116 -10.75 26.72 -23.74
C PRO A 116 -11.72 26.24 -24.82
N LEU A 117 -12.67 27.11 -25.25
CA LEU A 117 -13.65 26.78 -26.28
C LEU A 117 -13.02 26.25 -27.57
N SER A 118 -11.81 26.70 -27.90
CA SER A 118 -11.05 26.22 -29.08
C SER A 118 -10.59 24.76 -29.00
N LEU A 119 -10.56 24.18 -27.78
CA LEU A 119 -10.19 22.80 -27.53
C LEU A 119 -11.38 21.93 -27.10
N THR A 120 -12.58 22.54 -27.00
CA THR A 120 -13.82 21.81 -26.74
C THR A 120 -14.27 21.13 -28.03
N LEU A 121 -14.60 19.83 -27.93
CA LEU A 121 -15.14 19.10 -29.10
C LEU A 121 -16.45 19.73 -29.51
N ALA A 122 -16.61 20.00 -30.84
CA ALA A 122 -17.84 20.53 -31.39
C ALA A 122 -19.00 19.52 -31.31
N GLU A 123 -18.68 18.25 -31.34
CA GLU A 123 -19.62 17.14 -31.16
C GLU A 123 -19.14 16.20 -30.05
N GLU A 124 -20.08 15.73 -29.25
CA GLU A 124 -19.78 14.77 -28.18
C GLU A 124 -19.45 13.41 -28.82
N PRO A 125 -18.28 12.78 -28.45
CA PRO A 125 -17.91 11.51 -29.04
C PRO A 125 -18.90 10.42 -28.59
N THR A 126 -19.66 9.88 -29.54
CA THR A 126 -20.53 8.73 -29.30
C THR A 126 -19.75 7.43 -29.47
N THR A 127 -19.82 6.58 -28.47
CA THR A 127 -19.15 5.27 -28.52
C THR A 127 -19.98 4.32 -29.39
N ASP A 128 -19.51 4.01 -30.61
CA ASP A 128 -20.10 2.98 -31.45
C ASP A 128 -19.40 1.63 -31.26
N CYS A 129 -19.98 0.80 -30.39
CA CYS A 129 -19.47 -0.56 -30.15
C CYS A 129 -19.66 -1.49 -31.37
N ALA A 130 -20.60 -1.17 -32.29
CA ALA A 130 -20.82 -1.97 -33.50
C ALA A 130 -19.63 -1.89 -34.47
N TYR A 131 -18.88 -0.80 -34.46
CA TYR A 131 -17.65 -0.66 -35.24
C TYR A 131 -16.63 -1.74 -34.93
N TYR A 132 -16.44 -2.07 -33.65
CA TYR A 132 -15.50 -3.12 -33.21
C TYR A 132 -15.97 -4.52 -33.60
N ASN A 133 -17.27 -4.78 -33.61
CA ASN A 133 -17.83 -6.05 -34.08
C ASN A 133 -17.57 -6.27 -35.59
N ARG A 134 -17.56 -5.21 -36.39
CA ARG A 134 -17.22 -5.30 -37.81
C ARG A 134 -15.75 -5.69 -38.03
N LEU A 135 -14.83 -5.12 -37.27
CA LEU A 135 -13.41 -5.49 -37.29
C LEU A 135 -13.19 -6.97 -36.96
N LEU A 136 -13.92 -7.51 -36.01
CA LEU A 136 -13.85 -8.94 -35.66
C LEU A 136 -14.33 -9.84 -36.81
N GLN A 137 -15.37 -9.43 -37.56
CA GLN A 137 -15.88 -10.17 -38.73
C GLN A 137 -14.87 -10.17 -39.88
N GLU A 138 -14.21 -9.06 -40.15
CA GLU A 138 -13.16 -8.96 -41.15
C GLU A 138 -11.95 -9.84 -40.85
N MET A 139 -11.55 -9.96 -39.60
CA MET A 139 -10.46 -10.84 -39.18
C MET A 139 -10.78 -12.34 -39.40
N HIS A 140 -12.04 -12.75 -39.25
CA HIS A 140 -12.46 -14.12 -39.50
C HIS A 140 -12.46 -14.49 -40.99
N HIS A 141 -12.63 -13.53 -41.90
CA HIS A 141 -12.60 -13.79 -43.34
C HIS A 141 -11.19 -14.01 -43.90
N VAL A 142 -10.17 -13.46 -43.24
CA VAL A 142 -8.76 -13.62 -43.69
C VAL A 142 -8.16 -14.98 -43.28
N SER A 143 -8.81 -15.74 -42.40
CA SER A 143 -8.28 -16.99 -41.84
C SER A 143 -8.75 -18.27 -42.57
N GLN A 144 -9.42 -18.19 -43.73
CA GLN A 144 -9.75 -19.37 -44.51
C GLN A 144 -8.63 -19.64 -45.55
N PRO A 145 -7.86 -20.74 -45.42
CA PRO A 145 -6.93 -21.12 -46.45
C PRO A 145 -7.73 -21.61 -47.69
N THR A 146 -7.49 -20.97 -48.80
CA THR A 146 -7.91 -21.48 -50.12
C THR A 146 -7.33 -22.86 -50.35
N MET A 147 -8.21 -23.88 -50.47
CA MET A 147 -7.85 -25.17 -51.02
C MET A 147 -7.59 -25.07 -52.52
#